data_045a6ee1e3290e9601cf9978607464c3
#
_entry.id   045a6ee1e3290e9601cf9978607464c3
#
_cell.length_a   1.000
_cell.length_b   1.000
_cell.length_c   1.000
_cell.angle_alpha   90.00
_cell.angle_beta   90.00
_cell.angle_gamma   90.00
#
_symmetry.space_group_name_H-M   'P 1'
#
loop_
_entity.id
_entity.type
_entity.pdbx_description
1 polymer ?
#
loop_
_entity_poly.entity_id
_entity_poly.type
_entity_poly.pdbx_seq_one_letter_code
_entity_poly.pdbx_strand_id
1 'polypeptide(L)'
;MGFDNVVKMSRKVHENAVVSPGAILGRDVEIGPYAVIGPNVVIGEGTKVSAHVVIDGWTTIGKNCNFFPGCSIGAEPQDLKFKGEKAYTVIGDGVTIRECATVNRATGEGNETRLGNNVLMMAYTHLFHNCFVATSVLF
;
A
#
# COMPACT_ATOMS: atom_id res chain seq x y z
N MET A 1 13.57 -30.43 -4.52
CA MET A 1 12.55 -29.38 -4.48
C MET A 1 12.57 -28.76 -3.10
N GLY A 2 13.12 -27.58 -3.04
CA GLY A 2 13.43 -26.95 -1.79
C GLY A 2 12.35 -26.00 -1.29
N PHE A 3 12.65 -25.34 -0.18
CA PHE A 3 11.83 -24.31 0.49
C PHE A 3 11.23 -23.25 -0.43
N ASP A 4 11.85 -22.97 -1.56
CA ASP A 4 11.39 -22.00 -2.56
C ASP A 4 10.01 -22.30 -3.12
N ASN A 5 9.63 -23.57 -3.22
CA ASN A 5 8.31 -23.95 -3.72
C ASN A 5 7.21 -23.78 -2.67
N VAL A 6 7.51 -23.96 -1.39
CA VAL A 6 6.56 -23.75 -0.30
C VAL A 6 6.28 -22.26 -0.13
N VAL A 7 7.33 -21.43 -0.23
CA VAL A 7 7.19 -19.97 -0.16
C VAL A 7 6.43 -19.44 -1.38
N LYS A 8 6.63 -20.01 -2.56
CA LYS A 8 5.87 -19.65 -3.77
C LYS A 8 4.39 -20.04 -3.70
N MET A 9 4.03 -21.08 -2.96
CA MET A 9 2.64 -21.48 -2.78
C MET A 9 1.86 -20.56 -1.83
N SER A 10 2.55 -19.83 -0.94
CA SER A 10 1.94 -18.93 0.02
C SER A 10 1.85 -17.46 -0.44
N ARG A 11 2.41 -17.15 -1.59
CA ARG A 11 2.42 -15.80 -2.18
C ARG A 11 2.22 -15.89 -3.68
N LYS A 12 1.32 -15.09 -4.22
CA LYS A 12 1.06 -15.02 -5.66
C LYS A 12 1.57 -13.71 -6.20
N VAL A 13 2.87 -13.64 -6.47
CA VAL A 13 3.49 -12.48 -7.10
C VAL A 13 3.62 -12.75 -8.60
N HIS A 14 2.95 -11.91 -9.39
CA HIS A 14 3.02 -12.03 -10.84
C HIS A 14 4.45 -11.77 -11.33
N GLU A 15 4.88 -12.50 -12.36
CA GLU A 15 6.25 -12.40 -12.89
C GLU A 15 6.60 -11.00 -13.41
N ASN A 16 5.62 -10.24 -13.88
CA ASN A 16 5.79 -8.86 -14.36
C ASN A 16 5.58 -7.81 -13.26
N ALA A 17 5.38 -8.19 -12.01
CA ALA A 17 5.40 -7.26 -10.90
C ALA A 17 6.84 -6.92 -10.51
N VAL A 18 7.05 -5.68 -10.09
CA VAL A 18 8.35 -5.22 -9.57
C VAL A 18 8.24 -5.08 -8.06
N VAL A 19 8.83 -6.02 -7.34
CA VAL A 19 8.88 -5.98 -5.87
C VAL A 19 10.33 -5.76 -5.45
N SER A 20 10.58 -4.63 -4.80
CA SER A 20 11.93 -4.28 -4.35
C SER A 20 12.43 -5.24 -3.27
N PRO A 21 13.74 -5.54 -3.22
CA PRO A 21 14.30 -6.52 -2.29
C PRO A 21 14.03 -6.24 -0.81
N GLY A 22 13.82 -5.00 -0.42
CA GLY A 22 13.52 -4.63 0.98
C GLY A 22 12.07 -4.81 1.40
N ALA A 23 11.16 -5.02 0.45
CA ALA A 23 9.73 -5.16 0.73
C ALA A 23 9.43 -6.43 1.54
N ILE A 24 8.52 -6.32 2.50
CA ILE A 24 8.08 -7.44 3.34
C ILE A 24 6.63 -7.78 2.98
N LEU A 25 6.42 -8.97 2.44
CA LEU A 25 5.10 -9.47 2.08
C LEU A 25 4.66 -10.57 3.05
N GLY A 26 3.51 -10.40 3.65
CA GLY A 26 2.89 -11.40 4.50
C GLY A 26 2.46 -12.64 3.73
N ARG A 27 1.98 -13.65 4.47
CA ARG A 27 1.44 -14.88 3.89
C ARG A 27 0.19 -14.56 3.04
N ASP A 28 0.01 -15.30 1.96
CA ASP A 28 -1.14 -15.21 1.05
C ASP A 28 -1.36 -13.81 0.43
N VAL A 29 -0.31 -12.99 0.38
CA VAL A 29 -0.34 -11.73 -0.37
C VAL A 29 -0.33 -12.02 -1.87
N GLU A 30 -1.21 -11.35 -2.60
CA GLU A 30 -1.27 -11.44 -4.06
C GLU A 30 -0.84 -10.11 -4.68
N ILE A 31 0.11 -10.15 -5.61
CA ILE A 31 0.60 -8.98 -6.35
C ILE A 31 0.37 -9.20 -7.84
N GLY A 32 -0.44 -8.37 -8.45
CA GLY A 32 -0.80 -8.43 -9.86
C GLY A 32 0.28 -7.90 -10.81
N PRO A 33 0.07 -8.08 -12.12
CA PRO A 33 1.04 -7.67 -13.14
C PRO A 33 1.25 -6.16 -13.14
N TYR A 34 2.50 -5.76 -13.36
CA TYR A 34 2.92 -4.36 -13.43
C TYR A 34 2.68 -3.54 -12.17
N ALA A 35 2.36 -4.18 -11.05
CA ALA A 35 2.41 -3.53 -9.74
C ALA A 35 3.86 -3.24 -9.35
N VAL A 36 4.10 -2.13 -8.66
CA VAL A 36 5.42 -1.72 -8.20
C VAL A 36 5.38 -1.52 -6.69
N ILE A 37 6.20 -2.28 -5.97
CA ILE A 37 6.28 -2.25 -4.51
C ILE A 37 7.69 -1.80 -4.10
N GLY A 38 7.76 -0.68 -3.41
CA GLY A 38 9.01 -0.07 -2.95
C GLY A 38 9.71 -0.83 -1.82
N PRO A 39 10.98 -0.48 -1.52
CA PRO A 39 11.82 -1.26 -0.60
C PRO A 39 11.44 -1.13 0.89
N ASN A 40 10.72 -0.10 1.26
CA ASN A 40 10.33 0.17 2.65
C ASN A 40 8.84 -0.10 2.90
N VAL A 41 8.24 -0.97 2.10
CA VAL A 41 6.82 -1.33 2.16
C VAL A 41 6.65 -2.64 2.90
N VAL A 42 5.67 -2.66 3.81
CA VAL A 42 5.25 -3.88 4.52
C VAL A 42 3.77 -4.13 4.22
N ILE A 43 3.45 -5.32 3.73
CA ILE A 43 2.07 -5.71 3.37
C ILE A 43 1.65 -6.90 4.21
N GLY A 44 0.56 -6.75 4.94
CA GLY A 44 0.00 -7.77 5.82
C GLY A 44 -0.65 -8.93 5.07
N GLU A 45 -0.84 -10.04 5.79
CA GLU A 45 -1.40 -11.30 5.31
C GLU A 45 -2.72 -11.10 4.55
N GLY A 46 -2.90 -11.81 3.46
CA GLY A 46 -4.13 -11.89 2.69
C GLY A 46 -4.48 -10.65 1.87
N THR A 47 -3.63 -9.64 1.86
CA THR A 47 -3.83 -8.42 1.07
C THR A 47 -3.63 -8.71 -0.42
N LYS A 48 -4.54 -8.16 -1.24
CA LYS A 48 -4.53 -8.28 -2.70
C LYS A 48 -4.22 -6.95 -3.35
N VAL A 49 -3.19 -6.95 -4.17
CA VAL A 49 -2.73 -5.79 -4.94
C VAL A 49 -2.96 -6.08 -6.42
N SER A 50 -3.82 -5.33 -7.05
CA SER A 50 -4.17 -5.51 -8.47
C SER A 50 -3.09 -4.96 -9.40
N ALA A 51 -3.32 -5.11 -10.69
CA ALA A 51 -2.42 -4.62 -11.73
C ALA A 51 -2.19 -3.11 -11.63
N HIS A 52 -0.97 -2.66 -11.97
CA HIS A 52 -0.60 -1.25 -12.04
C HIS A 52 -0.74 -0.46 -10.73
N VAL A 53 -0.85 -1.13 -9.59
CA VAL A 53 -0.81 -0.46 -8.28
C VAL A 53 0.63 -0.10 -7.94
N VAL A 54 0.85 1.11 -7.46
CA VAL A 54 2.17 1.55 -6.96
C VAL A 54 2.07 1.78 -5.45
N ILE A 55 2.92 1.10 -4.69
CA ILE A 55 3.05 1.29 -3.24
C ILE A 55 4.50 1.64 -2.95
N ASP A 56 4.72 2.81 -2.40
CA ASP A 56 6.07 3.33 -2.19
C ASP A 56 6.21 4.05 -0.83
N GLY A 57 7.38 4.60 -0.59
CA GLY A 57 7.72 5.26 0.67
C GLY A 57 7.74 4.30 1.85
N TRP A 58 7.72 4.83 3.05
CA TRP A 58 7.62 4.05 4.30
C TRP A 58 6.14 3.77 4.59
N THR A 59 5.63 2.72 3.97
CA THR A 59 4.21 2.37 3.98
C THR A 59 4.00 1.01 4.64
N THR A 60 3.13 0.99 5.65
CA THR A 60 2.70 -0.24 6.31
C THR A 60 1.22 -0.47 6.02
N ILE A 61 0.92 -1.66 5.51
CA ILE A 61 -0.42 -2.08 5.13
C ILE A 61 -0.82 -3.28 5.97
N GLY A 62 -2.02 -3.24 6.51
CA GLY A 62 -2.59 -4.29 7.31
C GLY A 62 -2.99 -5.54 6.53
N LYS A 63 -3.84 -6.37 7.15
CA LYS A 63 -4.29 -7.66 6.61
C LYS A 63 -5.56 -7.49 5.78
N ASN A 64 -5.74 -8.40 4.81
CA ASN A 64 -6.98 -8.53 4.05
C ASN A 64 -7.45 -7.24 3.38
N CYS A 65 -6.51 -6.41 2.95
CA CYS A 65 -6.81 -5.23 2.14
C CYS A 65 -6.99 -5.59 0.67
N ASN A 66 -7.65 -4.71 -0.07
CA ASN A 66 -7.95 -4.89 -1.49
C ASN A 66 -7.64 -3.60 -2.24
N PHE A 67 -6.63 -3.61 -3.08
CA PHE A 67 -6.24 -2.45 -3.87
C PHE A 67 -6.50 -2.69 -5.34
N PHE A 68 -7.37 -1.87 -5.90
CA PHE A 68 -7.84 -1.96 -7.28
C PHE A 68 -6.85 -1.30 -8.25
N PRO A 69 -6.93 -1.61 -9.55
CA PRO A 69 -5.94 -1.16 -10.52
C PRO A 69 -5.70 0.34 -10.52
N GLY A 70 -4.43 0.73 -10.64
CA GLY A 70 -4.03 2.12 -10.79
C GLY A 70 -3.95 2.93 -9.49
N CYS A 71 -4.21 2.32 -8.32
CA CYS A 71 -4.00 3.02 -7.05
C CYS A 71 -2.54 3.44 -6.87
N SER A 72 -2.33 4.59 -6.24
CA SER A 72 -1.01 5.05 -5.81
C SER A 72 -1.03 5.30 -4.30
N ILE A 73 -0.22 4.54 -3.58
CA ILE A 73 -0.20 4.55 -2.10
C ILE A 73 1.20 4.88 -1.62
N GLY A 74 1.30 5.87 -0.74
CA GLY A 74 2.56 6.25 -0.12
C GLY A 74 3.48 7.12 -0.98
N ALA A 75 3.00 7.65 -2.10
CA ALA A 75 3.75 8.60 -2.91
C ALA A 75 4.07 9.88 -2.13
N GLU A 76 5.01 10.65 -2.63
CA GLU A 76 5.39 11.94 -2.04
C GLU A 76 4.18 12.86 -1.88
N PRO A 77 4.12 13.62 -0.77
CA PRO A 77 3.03 14.56 -0.54
C PRO A 77 3.05 15.70 -1.56
N GLN A 78 1.87 16.18 -1.91
CA GLN A 78 1.72 17.38 -2.74
C GLN A 78 1.86 18.64 -1.86
N ASP A 79 3.01 18.77 -1.25
CA ASP A 79 3.32 19.86 -0.32
C ASP A 79 4.69 20.47 -0.68
N LEU A 80 4.69 21.75 -1.00
CA LEU A 80 5.92 22.49 -1.37
C LEU A 80 6.94 22.56 -0.22
N LYS A 81 6.52 22.27 1.00
CA LYS A 81 7.41 22.24 2.18
C LYS A 81 8.13 20.91 2.34
N PHE A 82 7.67 19.86 1.64
CA PHE A 82 8.29 18.55 1.71
C PHE A 82 9.73 18.60 1.18
N LYS A 83 10.67 18.07 1.96
CA LYS A 83 12.10 18.08 1.65
C LYS A 83 12.72 16.70 1.56
N GLY A 84 11.89 15.66 1.41
CA GLY A 84 12.35 14.27 1.38
C GLY A 84 12.55 13.64 2.76
N GLU A 85 12.05 14.28 3.80
CA GLU A 85 12.09 13.75 5.17
C GLU A 85 11.35 12.41 5.29
N LYS A 86 11.73 11.62 6.28
CA LYS A 86 11.13 10.33 6.56
C LYS A 86 9.77 10.49 7.23
N ALA A 87 8.74 10.25 6.45
CA ALA A 87 7.35 10.28 6.90
C ALA A 87 6.60 9.05 6.37
N TYR A 88 5.48 8.72 6.97
CA TYR A 88 4.86 7.41 6.85
C TYR A 88 3.47 7.45 6.24
N THR A 89 3.08 6.30 5.69
CA THR A 89 1.69 5.95 5.36
C THR A 89 1.33 4.67 6.11
N VAL A 90 0.22 4.69 6.83
CA VAL A 90 -0.25 3.53 7.60
C VAL A 90 -1.68 3.20 7.21
N ILE A 91 -1.89 1.98 6.75
CA ILE A 91 -3.21 1.48 6.34
C ILE A 91 -3.58 0.32 7.23
N GLY A 92 -4.75 0.39 7.83
CA GLY A 92 -5.29 -0.64 8.71
C GLY A 92 -5.70 -1.91 7.98
N ASP A 93 -6.41 -2.78 8.68
CA ASP A 93 -6.90 -4.05 8.15
C ASP A 93 -8.22 -3.88 7.37
N GLY A 94 -8.46 -4.72 6.38
CA GLY A 94 -9.71 -4.77 5.64
C GLY A 94 -10.03 -3.53 4.81
N VAL A 95 -9.03 -2.74 4.47
CA VAL A 95 -9.18 -1.51 3.68
C VAL A 95 -9.33 -1.85 2.21
N THR A 96 -10.29 -1.24 1.56
CA THR A 96 -10.47 -1.30 0.10
C THR A 96 -10.18 0.06 -0.51
N ILE A 97 -9.29 0.09 -1.49
CA ILE A 97 -8.98 1.30 -2.26
C ILE A 97 -9.31 1.02 -3.73
N ARG A 98 -10.29 1.76 -4.27
CA ARG A 98 -10.78 1.55 -5.63
C ARG A 98 -9.87 2.23 -6.67
N GLU A 99 -10.22 2.04 -7.92
CA GLU A 99 -9.38 2.36 -9.08
C GLU A 99 -8.89 3.81 -9.06
N CYS A 100 -7.60 3.98 -9.30
CA CYS A 100 -6.93 5.28 -9.45
C CYS A 100 -7.05 6.22 -8.24
N ALA A 101 -7.48 5.72 -7.08
CA ALA A 101 -7.43 6.50 -5.85
C ALA A 101 -5.98 6.66 -5.38
N THR A 102 -5.70 7.76 -4.69
CA THR A 102 -4.34 8.09 -4.27
C THR A 102 -4.28 8.40 -2.77
N VAL A 103 -3.22 7.93 -2.12
CA VAL A 103 -2.91 8.20 -0.71
C VAL A 103 -1.47 8.69 -0.63
N ASN A 104 -1.25 9.94 -0.29
CA ASN A 104 0.11 10.47 -0.13
C ASN A 104 0.62 10.21 1.29
N ARG A 105 1.94 9.90 1.40
CA ARG A 105 2.58 9.87 2.70
C ARG A 105 2.58 11.24 3.34
N ALA A 106 2.82 11.29 4.64
CA ALA A 106 2.83 12.55 5.37
C ALA A 106 4.00 13.45 4.97
N THR A 107 3.91 14.71 5.34
CA THR A 107 5.01 15.66 5.38
C THR A 107 5.40 15.91 6.85
N GLY A 108 6.66 16.25 7.09
CA GLY A 108 7.23 16.40 8.42
C GLY A 108 7.81 15.10 8.97
N GLU A 109 9.03 15.19 9.48
CA GLU A 109 9.77 14.04 10.02
C GLU A 109 8.94 13.26 11.04
N GLY A 110 8.79 11.96 10.82
CA GLY A 110 8.06 11.05 11.70
C GLY A 110 6.54 11.14 11.65
N ASN A 111 5.97 12.06 10.89
CA ASN A 111 4.52 12.17 10.74
C ASN A 111 3.96 11.04 9.88
N GLU A 112 2.65 10.83 9.96
CA GLU A 112 1.97 9.79 9.20
C GLU A 112 0.64 10.26 8.59
N THR A 113 0.31 9.69 7.44
CA THR A 113 -1.04 9.66 6.88
C THR A 113 -1.63 8.30 7.23
N ARG A 114 -2.86 8.27 7.77
CA ARG A 114 -3.43 7.02 8.30
C ARG A 114 -4.85 6.76 7.83
N LEU A 115 -5.08 5.55 7.36
CA LEU A 115 -6.41 4.94 7.20
C LEU A 115 -6.63 3.91 8.31
N GLY A 116 -7.74 4.03 9.01
CA GLY A 116 -8.20 3.03 9.98
C GLY A 116 -8.66 1.73 9.31
N ASN A 117 -9.21 0.81 10.09
CA ASN A 117 -9.67 -0.47 9.58
C ASN A 117 -10.98 -0.33 8.79
N ASN A 118 -11.21 -1.23 7.84
CA ASN A 118 -12.46 -1.35 7.09
C ASN A 118 -12.91 -0.05 6.41
N VAL A 119 -11.96 0.74 5.93
CA VAL A 119 -12.23 1.94 5.14
C VAL A 119 -12.40 1.56 3.67
N LEU A 120 -13.37 2.18 3.02
CA LEU A 120 -13.55 2.11 1.57
C LEU A 120 -13.27 3.48 0.96
N MET A 121 -12.19 3.58 0.20
CA MET A 121 -11.93 4.71 -0.70
C MET A 121 -12.48 4.39 -2.08
N MET A 122 -13.38 5.21 -2.56
CA MET A 122 -13.97 5.04 -3.89
C MET A 122 -13.00 5.49 -4.99
N ALA A 123 -13.34 5.15 -6.24
CA ALA A 123 -12.49 5.47 -7.39
C ALA A 123 -12.20 6.96 -7.49
N TYR A 124 -10.97 7.29 -7.87
CA TYR A 124 -10.47 8.66 -8.06
C TYR A 124 -10.49 9.55 -6.82
N THR A 125 -10.70 9.00 -5.63
CA THR A 125 -10.58 9.78 -4.39
C THR A 125 -9.11 10.03 -4.03
N HIS A 126 -8.87 11.07 -3.28
CA HIS A 126 -7.54 11.42 -2.82
C HIS A 126 -7.51 11.65 -1.31
N LEU A 127 -6.59 10.99 -0.64
CA LEU A 127 -6.27 11.27 0.76
C LEU A 127 -4.99 12.10 0.84
N PHE A 128 -5.14 13.33 1.33
CA PHE A 128 -4.02 14.24 1.53
C PHE A 128 -3.05 13.75 2.60
N HIS A 129 -1.82 14.24 2.51
CA HIS A 129 -0.81 14.02 3.55
C HIS A 129 -1.30 14.45 4.95
N ASN A 130 -0.82 13.77 5.97
CA ASN A 130 -1.14 14.04 7.39
C ASN A 130 -2.61 13.89 7.77
N CYS A 131 -3.45 13.36 6.88
CA CYS A 131 -4.85 13.07 7.19
C CYS A 131 -4.99 11.77 7.98
N PHE A 132 -6.00 11.72 8.83
CA PHE A 132 -6.41 10.53 9.54
C PHE A 132 -7.87 10.21 9.19
N VAL A 133 -8.11 8.99 8.73
CA VAL A 133 -9.45 8.47 8.50
C VAL A 133 -9.75 7.37 9.51
N ALA A 134 -10.83 7.53 10.24
CA ALA A 134 -11.26 6.58 11.27
C ALA A 134 -11.71 5.23 10.66
N THR A 135 -11.93 4.26 11.52
CA THR A 135 -12.42 2.93 11.14
C THR A 135 -13.82 2.99 10.52
N SER A 136 -14.08 2.16 9.53
CA SER A 136 -15.38 1.97 8.87
C SER A 136 -15.94 3.23 8.19
N VAL A 137 -15.08 4.00 7.58
CA VAL A 137 -15.45 5.18 6.78
C VAL A 137 -15.51 4.83 5.30
N LEU A 138 -16.45 5.43 4.60
CA LEU A 138 -16.60 5.34 3.14
C LEU A 138 -16.53 6.75 2.54
N PHE A 139 -15.69 6.97 1.55
CA PHE A 139 -15.60 8.24 0.81
C PHE A 139 -15.07 8.09 -0.61
#